data_d0e303e9d5a4d4d4bb14e364c899925a
#
_entry.id   d0e303e9d5a4d4d4bb14e364c899925a
#
_cell.length_a   1.000
_cell.length_b   1.000
_cell.length_c   1.000
_cell.angle_alpha   90.00
_cell.angle_beta   90.00
_cell.angle_gamma   90.00
#
_symmetry.space_group_name_H-M   'P 1'
#
loop_
_entity.id
_entity.type
_entity.pdbx_description
1 polymer ?
#
loop_
_entity_poly.entity_id
_entity_poly.type
_entity_poly.pdbx_seq_one_letter_code
_entity_poly.pdbx_strand_id
1 'polypeptide(L)'
;GFKFNEWEQKGVPLRVEVGPKDIEQNSILVSRRDNGSKNSYPLDKVENTVEKLLNEIQDNLYKNSESTLKDNTTHVESFSELIDVLNSKKGFVSCFWNENKEDELKIKEETSATLRCYPLENTDTEKSINSDSENGKFAIFSKAY
;
A
#
# COMPACT_ATOMS: atom_id res chain seq x y z
N GLY A 1 17.03 4.74 23.82
CA GLY A 1 17.17 3.34 24.12
C GLY A 1 15.84 2.59 24.17
N PHE A 2 15.75 1.64 25.09
CA PHE A 2 14.65 0.66 25.17
C PHE A 2 13.24 1.27 25.16
N LYS A 3 13.01 2.35 25.90
CA LYS A 3 11.70 3.04 25.95
C LYS A 3 11.23 3.54 24.59
N PHE A 4 12.14 4.03 23.76
CA PHE A 4 11.77 4.54 22.42
C PHE A 4 11.36 3.41 21.49
N ASN A 5 12.14 2.33 21.46
CA ASN A 5 11.85 1.16 20.64
C ASN A 5 10.51 0.50 21.02
N GLU A 6 10.19 0.44 22.32
CA GLU A 6 8.93 -0.10 22.80
C GLU A 6 7.71 0.63 22.22
N TRP A 7 7.73 1.96 22.25
CA TRP A 7 6.62 2.77 21.74
C TRP A 7 6.55 2.79 20.21
N GLU A 8 7.71 2.75 19.56
CA GLU A 8 7.77 2.60 18.11
C GLU A 8 7.18 1.26 17.64
N GLN A 9 7.45 0.16 18.34
CA GLN A 9 6.84 -1.14 18.06
C GLN A 9 5.33 -1.17 18.33
N LYS A 10 4.88 -0.44 19.35
CA LYS A 10 3.44 -0.27 19.64
C LYS A 10 2.71 0.64 18.63
N GLY A 11 3.43 1.24 17.71
CA GLY A 11 2.85 2.03 16.61
C GLY A 11 2.57 3.49 16.96
N VAL A 12 3.15 4.04 18.04
CA VAL A 12 3.00 5.46 18.38
C VAL A 12 3.54 6.33 17.26
N PRO A 13 2.70 7.19 16.64
CA PRO A 13 3.08 7.93 15.44
C PRO A 13 4.02 9.10 15.71
N LEU A 14 3.86 9.77 16.85
CA LEU A 14 4.66 10.93 17.27
C LEU A 14 5.27 10.70 18.63
N ARG A 15 6.51 11.12 18.82
CA ARG A 15 7.17 11.20 20.09
C ARG A 15 7.59 12.65 20.35
N VAL A 16 7.12 13.19 21.47
CA VAL A 16 7.49 14.52 21.95
C VAL A 16 8.52 14.40 23.06
N GLU A 17 9.63 15.06 22.90
CA GLU A 17 10.73 15.09 23.87
C GLU A 17 10.84 16.53 24.41
N VAL A 18 10.95 16.66 25.73
CA VAL A 18 11.12 17.94 26.41
C VAL A 18 12.22 17.80 27.46
N GLY A 19 13.31 18.49 27.28
CA GLY A 19 14.43 18.55 28.21
C GLY A 19 14.63 19.96 28.79
N PRO A 20 15.56 20.15 29.74
CA PRO A 20 15.82 21.47 30.32
C PRO A 20 16.16 22.56 29.28
N LYS A 21 16.94 22.20 28.27
CA LYS A 21 17.30 23.13 27.18
C LYS A 21 16.10 23.52 26.31
N ASP A 22 15.18 22.58 26.09
CA ASP A 22 13.97 22.83 25.31
C ASP A 22 13.05 23.82 26.05
N ILE A 23 12.96 23.68 27.38
CA ILE A 23 12.19 24.60 28.22
C ILE A 23 12.80 26.01 28.19
N GLU A 24 14.13 26.15 28.31
CA GLU A 24 14.83 27.45 28.21
C GLU A 24 14.58 28.12 26.85
N GLN A 25 14.45 27.34 25.80
CA GLN A 25 14.21 27.82 24.42
C GLN A 25 12.73 27.92 24.06
N ASN A 26 11.82 27.64 25.00
CA ASN A 26 10.37 27.55 24.75
C ASN A 26 10.03 26.65 23.56
N SER A 27 10.68 25.50 23.47
CA SER A 27 10.56 24.56 22.33
C SER A 27 10.30 23.12 22.80
N ILE A 28 9.90 22.27 21.88
CA ILE A 28 9.78 20.83 22.00
C ILE A 28 10.47 20.17 20.81
N LEU A 29 11.03 18.98 20.99
CA LEU A 29 11.53 18.15 19.90
C LEU A 29 10.49 17.08 19.57
N VAL A 30 10.06 17.04 18.32
CA VAL A 30 9.06 16.04 17.84
C VAL A 30 9.71 15.12 16.84
N SER A 31 9.60 13.81 17.09
CA SER A 31 10.04 12.75 16.18
C SER A 31 8.84 12.09 15.55
N ARG A 32 8.86 11.94 14.22
CA ARG A 32 7.83 11.24 13.43
C ARG A 32 8.27 9.81 13.15
N ARG A 33 7.36 8.85 13.34
CA ARG A 33 7.62 7.44 13.07
C ARG A 33 7.60 7.09 11.58
N ASP A 34 6.73 7.73 10.81
CA ASP A 34 6.49 7.41 9.39
C ASP A 34 7.69 7.68 8.47
N ASN A 35 8.49 8.71 8.77
CA ASN A 35 9.63 9.12 7.96
C ASN A 35 10.94 9.31 8.74
N GLY A 36 10.91 9.07 10.06
CA GLY A 36 12.08 9.19 10.95
C GLY A 36 12.56 10.63 11.19
N SER A 37 11.84 11.65 10.73
CA SER A 37 12.24 13.05 10.90
C SER A 37 12.13 13.49 12.35
N LYS A 38 13.04 14.41 12.76
CA LYS A 38 13.05 15.07 14.05
C LYS A 38 13.16 16.58 13.85
N ASN A 39 12.18 17.30 14.39
CA ASN A 39 12.13 18.74 14.26
C ASN A 39 11.75 19.41 15.58
N SER A 40 12.29 20.63 15.81
CA SER A 40 11.93 21.45 16.94
C SER A 40 10.75 22.36 16.59
N TYR A 41 9.82 22.49 17.55
CA TYR A 41 8.62 23.33 17.41
C TYR A 41 8.42 24.17 18.68
N PRO A 42 7.74 25.33 18.57
CA PRO A 42 7.41 26.15 19.73
C PRO A 42 6.51 25.40 20.72
N LEU A 43 6.83 25.47 22.01
CA LEU A 43 6.09 24.81 23.09
C LEU A 43 4.65 25.34 23.22
N ASP A 44 4.43 26.63 23.00
CA ASP A 44 3.13 27.29 23.07
C ASP A 44 2.17 26.87 21.95
N LYS A 45 2.66 26.20 20.90
CA LYS A 45 1.88 25.72 19.76
C LYS A 45 1.79 24.18 19.71
N VAL A 46 2.09 23.48 20.81
CA VAL A 46 2.19 22.02 20.83
C VAL A 46 0.90 21.34 20.34
N GLU A 47 -0.26 21.78 20.77
CA GLU A 47 -1.55 21.17 20.40
C GLU A 47 -1.78 21.24 18.89
N ASN A 48 -1.70 22.43 18.30
CA ASN A 48 -1.87 22.62 16.86
C ASN A 48 -0.79 21.86 16.06
N THR A 49 0.44 21.81 16.58
CA THR A 49 1.55 21.12 15.94
C THR A 49 1.30 19.60 15.90
N VAL A 50 0.86 19.02 17.02
CA VAL A 50 0.58 17.60 17.13
C VAL A 50 -0.57 17.20 16.20
N GLU A 51 -1.68 17.95 16.22
CA GLU A 51 -2.82 17.69 15.35
C GLU A 51 -2.43 17.74 13.87
N LYS A 52 -1.73 18.80 13.47
CA LYS A 52 -1.23 18.94 12.09
C LYS A 52 -0.33 17.77 11.68
N LEU A 53 0.64 17.41 12.52
CA LEU A 53 1.58 16.32 12.22
C LEU A 53 0.91 14.96 12.17
N LEU A 54 -0.11 14.70 12.98
CA LEU A 54 -0.89 13.45 12.91
C LEU A 54 -1.64 13.33 11.58
N ASN A 55 -2.25 14.40 11.10
CA ASN A 55 -2.90 14.44 9.80
C ASN A 55 -1.90 14.24 8.65
N GLU A 56 -0.75 14.92 8.71
CA GLU A 56 0.33 14.72 7.72
C GLU A 56 0.86 13.28 7.70
N ILE A 57 0.98 12.62 8.88
CA ILE A 57 1.40 11.21 8.97
C ILE A 57 0.36 10.30 8.33
N GLN A 58 -0.93 10.52 8.61
CA GLN A 58 -2.02 9.74 8.01
C GLN A 58 -1.99 9.86 6.48
N ASP A 59 -1.88 11.08 5.96
CA ASP A 59 -1.79 11.33 4.52
C ASP A 59 -0.55 10.66 3.89
N ASN A 60 0.59 10.74 4.57
CA ASN A 60 1.83 10.12 4.09
C ASN A 60 1.73 8.59 4.04
N LEU A 61 1.19 7.97 5.08
CA LEU A 61 0.98 6.52 5.13
C LEU A 61 0.01 6.06 4.03
N TYR A 62 -1.07 6.81 3.82
CA TYR A 62 -2.04 6.52 2.75
C TYR A 62 -1.38 6.60 1.37
N LYS A 63 -0.70 7.71 1.07
CA LYS A 63 -0.01 7.91 -0.22
C LYS A 63 1.06 6.85 -0.49
N ASN A 64 1.82 6.47 0.54
CA ASN A 64 2.83 5.42 0.42
C ASN A 64 2.18 4.06 0.13
N SER A 65 1.06 3.74 0.76
CA SER A 65 0.31 2.51 0.52
C SER A 65 -0.27 2.48 -0.90
N GLU A 66 -0.87 3.59 -1.34
CA GLU A 66 -1.43 3.75 -2.69
C GLU A 66 -0.34 3.61 -3.77
N SER A 67 0.80 4.31 -3.60
CA SER A 67 1.94 4.19 -4.51
C SER A 67 2.47 2.76 -4.55
N THR A 68 2.63 2.12 -3.40
CA THR A 68 3.11 0.74 -3.31
C THR A 68 2.17 -0.21 -4.05
N LEU A 69 0.86 -0.06 -3.90
CA LEU A 69 -0.12 -0.87 -4.62
C LEU A 69 -0.01 -0.66 -6.13
N LYS A 70 0.04 0.60 -6.57
CA LYS A 70 0.15 0.96 -7.99
C LYS A 70 1.45 0.42 -8.61
N ASP A 71 2.59 0.61 -7.95
CA ASP A 71 3.90 0.20 -8.45
C ASP A 71 4.05 -1.33 -8.51
N ASN A 72 3.28 -2.05 -7.69
CA ASN A 72 3.26 -3.51 -7.64
C ASN A 72 2.05 -4.13 -8.37
N THR A 73 1.32 -3.37 -9.16
CA THR A 73 0.24 -3.88 -10.02
C THR A 73 0.61 -3.71 -11.48
N THR A 74 0.62 -4.81 -12.24
CA THR A 74 0.90 -4.81 -13.69
C THR A 74 -0.38 -5.17 -14.42
N HIS A 75 -0.80 -4.32 -15.37
CA HIS A 75 -1.91 -4.65 -16.27
C HIS A 75 -1.41 -5.45 -17.47
N VAL A 76 -2.17 -6.45 -17.92
CA VAL A 76 -1.83 -7.31 -19.06
C VAL A 76 -3.01 -7.44 -20.00
N GLU A 77 -2.71 -7.59 -21.30
CA GLU A 77 -3.70 -7.63 -22.39
C GLU A 77 -3.78 -9.01 -23.06
N SER A 78 -3.03 -10.00 -22.60
CA SER A 78 -3.07 -11.36 -23.13
C SER A 78 -2.87 -12.42 -22.05
N PHE A 79 -3.38 -13.64 -22.32
CA PHE A 79 -3.25 -14.79 -21.43
C PHE A 79 -1.77 -15.21 -21.25
N SER A 80 -0.99 -15.19 -22.33
CA SER A 80 0.45 -15.50 -22.25
C SER A 80 1.20 -14.51 -21.39
N GLU A 81 0.92 -13.21 -21.54
CA GLU A 81 1.53 -12.16 -20.73
C GLU A 81 1.16 -12.30 -19.26
N LEU A 82 -0.08 -12.69 -18.93
CA LEU A 82 -0.51 -12.99 -17.55
C LEU A 82 0.39 -14.06 -16.92
N ILE A 83 0.62 -15.18 -17.62
CA ILE A 83 1.48 -16.26 -17.14
C ILE A 83 2.93 -15.79 -16.96
N ASP A 84 3.47 -15.06 -17.94
CA ASP A 84 4.85 -14.56 -17.92
C ASP A 84 5.08 -13.59 -16.77
N VAL A 85 4.17 -12.62 -16.57
CA VAL A 85 4.27 -11.64 -15.49
C VAL A 85 4.14 -12.32 -14.12
N LEU A 86 3.16 -13.22 -13.96
CA LEU A 86 3.00 -13.99 -12.73
C LEU A 86 4.21 -14.85 -12.39
N ASN A 87 4.96 -15.33 -13.36
CA ASN A 87 6.16 -16.12 -13.13
C ASN A 87 7.43 -15.28 -12.91
N SER A 88 7.49 -14.07 -13.46
CA SER A 88 8.68 -13.22 -13.42
C SER A 88 8.64 -12.14 -12.33
N LYS A 89 7.46 -11.66 -11.94
CA LYS A 89 7.29 -10.55 -11.01
C LYS A 89 6.50 -10.96 -9.76
N LYS A 90 6.75 -10.25 -8.67
CA LYS A 90 5.90 -10.27 -7.46
C LYS A 90 4.84 -9.17 -7.58
N GLY A 91 3.75 -9.32 -6.82
CA GLY A 91 2.69 -8.32 -6.75
C GLY A 91 1.38 -8.81 -7.34
N PHE A 92 0.64 -7.88 -7.89
CA PHE A 92 -0.67 -8.10 -8.50
C PHE A 92 -0.59 -7.99 -10.01
N VAL A 93 -1.42 -8.78 -10.69
CA VAL A 93 -1.62 -8.66 -12.14
C VAL A 93 -3.08 -8.42 -12.40
N SER A 94 -3.40 -7.36 -13.11
CA SER A 94 -4.77 -7.02 -13.49
C SER A 94 -5.01 -7.32 -14.97
N CYS A 95 -6.21 -7.74 -15.31
CA CYS A 95 -6.64 -7.99 -16.67
C CYS A 95 -8.17 -7.97 -16.78
N PHE A 96 -8.69 -7.98 -18.00
CA PHE A 96 -10.10 -8.25 -18.25
C PHE A 96 -10.31 -9.75 -18.44
N TRP A 97 -11.15 -10.35 -17.59
CA TRP A 97 -11.29 -11.78 -17.42
C TRP A 97 -12.73 -12.24 -17.62
N ASN A 98 -12.93 -13.33 -18.33
CA ASN A 98 -14.20 -14.04 -18.38
C ASN A 98 -14.13 -15.25 -17.43
N GLU A 99 -15.08 -15.32 -16.49
CA GLU A 99 -15.14 -16.37 -15.46
C GLU A 99 -15.12 -17.77 -16.11
N ASN A 100 -13.99 -18.43 -16.00
CA ASN A 100 -13.78 -19.78 -16.52
C ASN A 100 -12.91 -20.57 -15.53
N LYS A 101 -13.49 -21.60 -14.90
CA LYS A 101 -12.81 -22.41 -13.89
C LYS A 101 -11.66 -23.23 -14.45
N GLU A 102 -11.71 -23.66 -15.69
CA GLU A 102 -10.65 -24.44 -16.32
C GLU A 102 -9.41 -23.57 -16.53
N ASP A 103 -9.60 -22.34 -17.01
CA ASP A 103 -8.51 -21.40 -17.17
C ASP A 103 -7.91 -20.95 -15.83
N GLU A 104 -8.74 -20.77 -14.80
CA GLU A 104 -8.25 -20.47 -13.44
C GLU A 104 -7.41 -21.63 -12.87
N LEU A 105 -7.81 -22.87 -13.09
CA LEU A 105 -7.02 -24.05 -12.70
C LEU A 105 -5.69 -24.10 -13.43
N LYS A 106 -5.68 -23.83 -14.73
CA LYS A 106 -4.47 -23.76 -15.55
C LYS A 106 -3.51 -22.69 -15.03
N ILE A 107 -3.99 -21.47 -14.75
CA ILE A 107 -3.16 -20.41 -14.15
C ILE A 107 -2.56 -20.89 -12.83
N LYS A 108 -3.36 -21.53 -11.98
CA LYS A 108 -2.89 -22.02 -10.68
C LYS A 108 -1.81 -23.10 -10.84
N GLU A 109 -1.97 -24.02 -11.77
CA GLU A 109 -1.00 -25.09 -12.03
C GLU A 109 0.31 -24.54 -12.61
N GLU A 110 0.25 -23.60 -13.56
CA GLU A 110 1.42 -23.06 -14.23
C GLU A 110 2.17 -21.99 -13.40
N THR A 111 1.47 -21.27 -12.53
CA THR A 111 2.05 -20.09 -11.84
C THR A 111 1.94 -20.12 -10.33
N SER A 112 1.12 -20.97 -9.74
CA SER A 112 0.70 -20.94 -8.33
C SER A 112 -0.09 -19.68 -7.94
N ALA A 113 -0.52 -18.86 -8.91
CA ALA A 113 -1.38 -17.71 -8.68
C ALA A 113 -2.86 -18.10 -8.70
N THR A 114 -3.68 -17.27 -8.09
CA THR A 114 -5.15 -17.42 -8.10
C THR A 114 -5.80 -16.07 -8.34
N LEU A 115 -7.02 -16.09 -8.86
CA LEU A 115 -7.90 -14.94 -8.87
C LEU A 115 -8.12 -14.44 -7.42
N ARG A 116 -7.92 -13.16 -7.17
CA ARG A 116 -8.07 -12.56 -5.84
C ARG A 116 -9.40 -11.88 -5.67
N CYS A 117 -9.75 -11.04 -6.60
CA CYS A 117 -11.01 -10.31 -6.57
C CYS A 117 -11.36 -9.70 -7.93
N TYR A 118 -12.61 -9.30 -8.04
CA TYR A 118 -13.12 -8.31 -8.97
C TYR A 118 -13.33 -7.03 -8.16
N PRO A 119 -12.55 -5.95 -8.38
CA PRO A 119 -12.68 -4.72 -7.61
C PRO A 119 -14.09 -4.10 -7.77
N LEU A 120 -14.72 -3.75 -6.64
CA LEU A 120 -16.10 -3.23 -6.64
C LEU A 120 -16.23 -1.86 -7.32
N GLU A 121 -15.17 -1.07 -7.28
CA GLU A 121 -15.14 0.28 -7.85
C GLU A 121 -14.90 0.29 -9.36
N ASN A 122 -14.39 -0.80 -9.91
CA ASN A 122 -14.14 -0.93 -11.34
C ASN A 122 -15.21 -1.84 -11.97
N THR A 123 -16.19 -1.21 -12.60
CA THR A 123 -17.28 -1.87 -13.32
C THR A 123 -17.07 -1.89 -14.83
N ASP A 124 -15.90 -1.46 -15.30
CA ASP A 124 -15.57 -1.46 -16.72
C ASP A 124 -15.49 -2.89 -17.24
N THR A 125 -15.94 -3.05 -18.46
CA THR A 125 -15.85 -4.32 -19.20
C THR A 125 -15.15 -4.07 -20.52
N GLU A 126 -14.18 -4.92 -20.83
CA GLU A 126 -13.45 -4.90 -22.09
C GLU A 126 -13.28 -6.32 -22.63
N LYS A 127 -12.57 -6.44 -23.75
CA LYS A 127 -12.25 -7.74 -24.32
C LYS A 127 -11.50 -8.61 -23.32
N SER A 128 -11.99 -9.80 -23.09
CA SER A 128 -11.39 -10.76 -22.19
C SER A 128 -10.09 -11.33 -22.76
N ILE A 129 -9.07 -11.53 -21.90
CA ILE A 129 -7.80 -12.15 -22.30
C ILE A 129 -7.87 -13.67 -22.46
N ASN A 130 -8.90 -14.32 -21.91
CA ASN A 130 -9.07 -15.77 -21.92
C ASN A 130 -10.24 -16.26 -22.78
N SER A 131 -10.89 -15.38 -23.52
CA SER A 131 -11.98 -15.73 -24.44
C SER A 131 -12.21 -14.63 -25.49
N ASP A 132 -13.01 -14.91 -26.51
CA ASP A 132 -13.43 -13.92 -27.50
C ASP A 132 -14.56 -13.00 -26.98
N SER A 133 -14.89 -13.05 -25.71
CA SER A 133 -15.92 -12.19 -25.09
C SER A 133 -15.46 -10.75 -24.99
N GLU A 134 -16.29 -9.82 -25.47
CA GLU A 134 -16.10 -8.36 -25.29
C GLU A 134 -16.53 -7.87 -23.89
N ASN A 135 -17.00 -8.75 -23.02
CA ASN A 135 -17.54 -8.42 -21.69
C ASN A 135 -16.69 -9.04 -20.55
N GLY A 136 -15.37 -9.06 -20.70
CA GLY A 136 -14.48 -9.42 -19.61
C GLY A 136 -14.59 -8.44 -18.44
N LYS A 137 -14.64 -8.94 -17.21
CA LYS A 137 -14.65 -8.11 -15.99
C LYS A 137 -13.22 -7.84 -15.56
N PHE A 138 -12.97 -6.64 -15.04
CA PHE A 138 -11.67 -6.31 -14.47
C PHE A 138 -11.36 -7.20 -13.25
N ALA A 139 -10.29 -7.95 -13.35
CA ALA A 139 -9.90 -8.99 -12.39
C ALA A 139 -8.47 -8.81 -11.92
N ILE A 140 -8.18 -9.25 -10.70
CA ILE A 140 -6.84 -9.20 -10.11
C ILE A 140 -6.38 -10.60 -9.72
N PHE A 141 -5.19 -10.97 -10.21
CA PHE A 141 -4.49 -12.20 -9.90
C PHE A 141 -3.24 -11.95 -9.06
N SER A 142 -2.87 -12.89 -8.21
CA SER A 142 -1.61 -12.85 -7.46
C SER A 142 -1.25 -14.25 -6.93
N LYS A 143 0.04 -14.49 -6.71
CA LYS A 143 0.51 -15.68 -5.99
C LYS A 143 0.15 -15.58 -4.50
N ALA A 144 -0.18 -16.72 -3.88
CA ALA A 144 -0.13 -16.85 -2.43
C ALA A 144 1.32 -17.06 -1.99
N TYR A 145 1.61 -16.78 -0.74
CA TYR A 145 2.92 -17.04 -0.13
C TYR A 145 3.22 -18.54 -0.11
#